data_39802f6dbd02509ee3b1b3be9484ef54
#
_entry.id   39802f6dbd02509ee3b1b3be9484ef54
#
_cell.length_a   1.000
_cell.length_b   1.000
_cell.length_c   1.000
_cell.angle_alpha   90.00
_cell.angle_beta   90.00
_cell.angle_gamma   90.00
#
_symmetry.space_group_name_H-M   'P 1'
#
loop_
_entity.id
_entity.type
_entity.pdbx_description
1 polymer ?
#
loop_
_entity_poly.entity_id
_entity_poly.type
_entity_poly.pdbx_seq_one_letter_code
_entity_poly.pdbx_strand_id
1 'polypeptide(L)'
;MDFVFMLTRNDATVENALDLVEVARRLALKHIGFKDVGAETAKLRRLTAAIREAGAAVWMEVVSTSRDDELRSIALARDLGVDWLMGGVHAEEGLRILSGSAIRYLPFAGRPCGHPTVLDGAPAEVEAHCRAFAAMGCAGVDILAYRATEAEPLDLVAACRRGFSPPGTVVVAGSINSADRIAAVRAAGADAFTIGTAAIEAFYAPGAGPLEAQLKAILADCRAAE
;
A
#
# COMPACT_ATOMS: atom_id res chain seq x y z
N MET A 1 -2.36 -4.64 13.74
CA MET A 1 -2.53 -4.23 12.33
C MET A 1 -1.25 -3.58 11.85
N ASP A 2 -0.74 -3.96 10.67
CA ASP A 2 0.56 -3.48 10.18
C ASP A 2 0.47 -2.09 9.56
N PHE A 3 1.47 -1.26 9.85
CA PHE A 3 1.66 0.06 9.26
C PHE A 3 2.75 0.01 8.19
N VAL A 4 2.43 0.39 6.96
CA VAL A 4 3.38 0.54 5.85
C VAL A 4 3.67 2.02 5.64
N PHE A 5 4.91 2.44 5.90
CA PHE A 5 5.34 3.80 5.61
C PHE A 5 5.68 3.94 4.12
N MET A 6 4.86 4.70 3.38
CA MET A 6 5.09 4.95 1.96
C MET A 6 5.97 6.18 1.76
N LEU A 7 7.07 6.00 1.03
CA LEU A 7 8.01 7.06 0.65
C LEU A 7 7.45 7.89 -0.51
N THR A 8 6.19 8.34 -0.37
CA THR A 8 5.42 8.91 -1.48
C THR A 8 4.68 10.20 -1.10
N ARG A 9 4.57 11.08 -2.09
CA ARG A 9 3.75 12.30 -2.07
C ARG A 9 3.02 12.40 -3.40
N ASN A 10 1.73 12.77 -3.36
CA ASN A 10 0.91 12.92 -4.57
C ASN A 10 1.02 11.72 -5.53
N ASP A 11 0.93 10.52 -4.98
CA ASP A 11 1.03 9.24 -5.70
C ASP A 11 2.35 8.98 -6.45
N ALA A 12 3.43 9.68 -6.10
CA ALA A 12 4.75 9.46 -6.67
C ALA A 12 5.81 9.28 -5.55
N THR A 13 6.82 8.44 -5.83
CA THR A 13 7.99 8.28 -4.95
C THR A 13 8.76 9.60 -4.86
N VAL A 14 9.03 10.07 -3.63
CA VAL A 14 9.68 11.35 -3.40
C VAL A 14 11.17 11.34 -3.75
N GLU A 15 11.72 12.51 -4.09
CA GLU A 15 13.12 12.62 -4.48
C GLU A 15 14.08 12.25 -3.33
N ASN A 16 13.79 12.69 -2.11
CA ASN A 16 14.60 12.43 -0.92
C ASN A 16 14.25 11.11 -0.19
N ALA A 17 13.68 10.13 -0.89
CA ALA A 17 13.20 8.87 -0.31
C ALA A 17 14.27 8.13 0.51
N LEU A 18 15.56 8.16 0.11
CA LEU A 18 16.65 7.54 0.87
C LEU A 18 16.84 8.17 2.26
N ASP A 19 16.71 9.50 2.38
CA ASP A 19 16.80 10.19 3.67
C ASP A 19 15.64 9.78 4.58
N LEU A 20 14.45 9.56 4.01
CA LEU A 20 13.28 9.11 4.76
C LEU A 20 13.43 7.65 5.25
N VAL A 21 14.11 6.78 4.49
CA VAL A 21 14.46 5.42 4.95
C VAL A 21 15.33 5.50 6.20
N GLU A 22 16.28 6.43 6.27
CA GLU A 22 17.14 6.58 7.44
C GLU A 22 16.33 7.01 8.70
N VAL A 23 15.32 7.87 8.54
CA VAL A 23 14.40 8.20 9.64
C VAL A 23 13.62 6.97 10.10
N ALA A 24 13.08 6.21 9.13
CA ALA A 24 12.32 4.98 9.40
C ALA A 24 13.18 3.90 10.10
N ARG A 25 14.46 3.77 9.70
CA ARG A 25 15.44 2.86 10.30
C ARG A 25 15.64 3.13 11.79
N ARG A 26 15.80 4.41 12.18
CA ARG A 26 15.93 4.79 13.59
C ARG A 26 14.74 4.39 14.46
N LEU A 27 13.56 4.29 13.85
CA LEU A 27 12.32 3.87 14.51
C LEU A 27 12.05 2.36 14.38
N ALA A 28 12.95 1.62 13.73
CA ALA A 28 12.83 0.19 13.45
C ALA A 28 11.50 -0.17 12.77
N LEU A 29 11.04 0.66 11.82
CA LEU A 29 9.84 0.37 11.05
C LEU A 29 9.97 -0.96 10.33
N LYS A 30 8.89 -1.76 10.33
CA LYS A 30 8.89 -3.11 9.79
C LYS A 30 8.49 -3.17 8.31
N HIS A 31 7.77 -2.17 7.83
CA HIS A 31 7.25 -2.13 6.46
C HIS A 31 7.47 -0.75 5.88
N ILE A 32 8.19 -0.69 4.77
CA ILE A 32 8.49 0.55 4.05
C ILE A 32 8.20 0.31 2.57
N GLY A 33 7.50 1.25 1.95
CA GLY A 33 7.08 1.12 0.55
C GLY A 33 7.38 2.35 -0.29
N PHE A 34 7.32 2.14 -1.59
CA PHE A 34 7.42 3.17 -2.62
C PHE A 34 6.48 2.85 -3.78
N LYS A 35 6.31 3.79 -4.73
CA LYS A 35 5.52 3.58 -5.94
C LYS A 35 6.40 3.39 -7.17
N ASP A 36 5.85 2.76 -8.20
CA ASP A 36 6.50 2.52 -9.50
C ASP A 36 6.79 3.82 -10.28
N VAL A 37 6.15 4.92 -9.90
CA VAL A 37 6.30 6.25 -10.52
C VAL A 37 7.04 7.23 -9.60
N GLY A 38 7.61 8.29 -10.17
CA GLY A 38 8.32 9.35 -9.44
C GLY A 38 9.82 9.07 -9.22
N ALA A 39 10.34 7.90 -9.61
CA ALA A 39 11.76 7.58 -9.52
C ALA A 39 12.21 6.63 -10.64
N GLU A 40 13.45 6.81 -11.09
CA GLU A 40 14.07 5.91 -12.06
C GLU A 40 14.42 4.55 -11.44
N THR A 41 14.48 3.51 -12.28
CA THR A 41 14.81 2.13 -11.86
C THR A 41 16.06 2.03 -11.00
N ALA A 42 17.12 2.78 -11.34
CA ALA A 42 18.38 2.77 -10.58
C ALA A 42 18.15 3.25 -9.14
N LYS A 43 17.30 4.26 -8.94
CA LYS A 43 16.93 4.76 -7.60
C LYS A 43 16.07 3.75 -6.86
N LEU A 44 15.09 3.10 -7.52
CA LEU A 44 14.26 2.08 -6.90
C LEU A 44 15.09 0.87 -6.43
N ARG A 45 16.15 0.47 -7.17
CA ARG A 45 17.12 -0.55 -6.74
C ARG A 45 17.84 -0.13 -5.45
N ARG A 46 18.30 1.12 -5.38
CA ARG A 46 18.98 1.65 -4.19
C ARG A 46 18.03 1.73 -3.00
N LEU A 47 16.78 2.15 -3.21
CA LEU A 47 15.75 2.17 -2.17
C LEU A 47 15.46 0.77 -1.63
N THR A 48 15.27 -0.21 -2.52
CA THR A 48 15.06 -1.61 -2.13
C THR A 48 16.20 -2.12 -1.23
N ALA A 49 17.47 -1.85 -1.60
CA ALA A 49 18.62 -2.23 -0.80
C ALA A 49 18.62 -1.52 0.58
N ALA A 50 18.42 -0.20 0.59
CA ALA A 50 18.41 0.59 1.82
C ALA A 50 17.29 0.18 2.80
N ILE A 51 16.09 -0.14 2.27
CA ILE A 51 14.96 -0.63 3.09
C ILE A 51 15.31 -1.98 3.74
N ARG A 52 15.94 -2.89 2.99
CA ARG A 52 16.39 -4.18 3.56
C ARG A 52 17.48 -4.01 4.59
N GLU A 53 18.46 -3.14 4.35
CA GLU A 53 19.51 -2.81 5.30
C GLU A 53 18.96 -2.18 6.58
N ALA A 54 17.82 -1.47 6.49
CA ALA A 54 17.08 -0.97 7.63
C ALA A 54 16.32 -2.06 8.42
N GLY A 55 16.30 -3.31 7.93
CA GLY A 55 15.58 -4.43 8.55
C GLY A 55 14.08 -4.44 8.33
N ALA A 56 13.61 -3.73 7.28
CA ALA A 56 12.20 -3.64 6.92
C ALA A 56 11.86 -4.49 5.67
N ALA A 57 10.62 -4.97 5.60
CA ALA A 57 10.06 -5.55 4.39
C ALA A 57 9.81 -4.47 3.34
N VAL A 58 10.11 -4.80 2.09
CA VAL A 58 10.00 -3.89 0.95
C VAL A 58 8.63 -4.03 0.30
N TRP A 59 7.90 -2.92 0.21
CA TRP A 59 6.61 -2.82 -0.46
C TRP A 59 6.73 -1.96 -1.71
N MET A 60 6.09 -2.37 -2.81
CA MET A 60 5.95 -1.54 -4.00
C MET A 60 4.48 -1.47 -4.40
N GLU A 61 3.98 -0.28 -4.73
CA GLU A 61 2.61 -0.08 -5.21
C GLU A 61 2.66 0.37 -6.67
N VAL A 62 1.94 -0.37 -7.53
CA VAL A 62 1.80 -0.10 -8.96
C VAL A 62 0.57 0.78 -9.16
N VAL A 63 0.80 2.00 -9.64
CA VAL A 63 -0.24 3.00 -9.94
C VAL A 63 -0.24 3.41 -11.41
N SER A 64 0.46 2.68 -12.25
CA SER A 64 0.49 2.86 -13.70
C SER A 64 -0.91 2.73 -14.28
N THR A 65 -1.26 3.61 -15.23
CA THR A 65 -2.63 3.73 -15.77
C THR A 65 -2.87 2.96 -17.06
N SER A 66 -1.80 2.44 -17.69
CA SER A 66 -1.93 1.56 -18.86
C SER A 66 -1.53 0.14 -18.52
N ARG A 67 -2.17 -0.84 -19.20
CA ARG A 67 -1.84 -2.26 -19.02
C ARG A 67 -0.36 -2.55 -19.23
N ASP A 68 0.24 -2.00 -20.28
CA ASP A 68 1.63 -2.29 -20.61
C ASP A 68 2.60 -1.69 -19.58
N ASP A 69 2.31 -0.49 -19.05
CA ASP A 69 3.09 0.11 -17.95
C ASP A 69 2.93 -0.70 -16.66
N GLU A 70 1.72 -1.12 -16.32
CA GLU A 70 1.45 -1.97 -15.16
C GLU A 70 2.27 -3.26 -15.24
N LEU A 71 2.23 -3.99 -16.36
CA LEU A 71 2.98 -5.24 -16.49
C LEU A 71 4.50 -5.03 -16.47
N ARG A 72 5.00 -3.91 -17.01
CA ARG A 72 6.41 -3.52 -16.87
C ARG A 72 6.79 -3.25 -15.41
N SER A 73 5.93 -2.57 -14.67
CA SER A 73 6.14 -2.29 -13.24
C SER A 73 6.09 -3.55 -12.39
N ILE A 74 5.22 -4.51 -12.71
CA ILE A 74 5.18 -5.83 -12.05
C ILE A 74 6.48 -6.61 -12.34
N ALA A 75 6.97 -6.60 -13.59
CA ALA A 75 8.25 -7.21 -13.94
C ALA A 75 9.43 -6.54 -13.20
N LEU A 76 9.41 -5.21 -13.10
CA LEU A 76 10.39 -4.47 -12.31
C LEU A 76 10.34 -4.86 -10.82
N ALA A 77 9.17 -4.99 -10.23
CA ALA A 77 9.03 -5.45 -8.84
C ALA A 77 9.67 -6.83 -8.61
N ARG A 78 9.50 -7.75 -9.58
CA ARG A 78 10.17 -9.05 -9.58
C ARG A 78 11.69 -8.92 -9.63
N ASP A 79 12.21 -8.06 -10.51
CA ASP A 79 13.65 -7.82 -10.66
C ASP A 79 14.27 -7.14 -9.44
N LEU A 80 13.52 -6.27 -8.76
CA LEU A 80 13.89 -5.66 -7.48
C LEU A 80 13.85 -6.68 -6.34
N GLY A 81 13.02 -7.71 -6.50
CA GLY A 81 12.76 -8.74 -5.50
C GLY A 81 12.02 -8.18 -4.29
N VAL A 82 11.06 -7.29 -4.44
CA VAL A 82 10.26 -6.76 -3.32
C VAL A 82 9.57 -7.89 -2.56
N ASP A 83 9.20 -7.66 -1.31
CA ASP A 83 8.49 -8.68 -0.51
C ASP A 83 6.99 -8.65 -0.78
N TRP A 84 6.44 -7.45 -1.00
CA TRP A 84 5.04 -7.22 -1.27
C TRP A 84 4.85 -6.31 -2.48
N LEU A 85 3.94 -6.70 -3.34
CA LEU A 85 3.51 -5.90 -4.48
C LEU A 85 2.03 -5.57 -4.34
N MET A 86 1.69 -4.30 -4.32
CA MET A 86 0.32 -3.78 -4.26
C MET A 86 -0.05 -3.12 -5.58
N GLY A 87 -1.35 -3.00 -5.83
CA GLY A 87 -1.88 -2.26 -6.98
C GLY A 87 -1.89 -3.04 -8.28
N GLY A 88 -2.21 -2.33 -9.36
CA GLY A 88 -2.53 -2.95 -10.64
C GLY A 88 -3.88 -3.66 -10.65
N VAL A 89 -4.39 -3.99 -11.84
CA VAL A 89 -5.71 -4.64 -12.03
C VAL A 89 -5.64 -5.90 -12.88
N HIS A 90 -4.52 -6.14 -13.57
CA HIS A 90 -4.32 -7.30 -14.46
C HIS A 90 -3.71 -8.48 -13.68
N ALA A 91 -4.45 -8.94 -12.65
CA ALA A 91 -3.95 -9.89 -11.65
C ALA A 91 -3.46 -11.22 -12.25
N GLU A 92 -4.17 -11.79 -13.24
CA GLU A 92 -3.76 -13.05 -13.86
C GLU A 92 -2.41 -12.94 -14.58
N GLU A 93 -2.21 -11.84 -15.31
CA GLU A 93 -0.95 -11.58 -16.03
C GLU A 93 0.17 -11.24 -15.04
N GLY A 94 -0.14 -10.47 -14.00
CA GLY A 94 0.77 -10.17 -12.90
C GLY A 94 1.27 -11.44 -12.21
N LEU A 95 0.38 -12.37 -11.85
CA LEU A 95 0.76 -13.65 -11.26
C LEU A 95 1.64 -14.51 -12.17
N ARG A 96 1.38 -14.47 -13.51
CA ARG A 96 2.27 -15.17 -14.47
C ARG A 96 3.68 -14.57 -14.47
N ILE A 97 3.80 -13.24 -14.45
CA ILE A 97 5.11 -12.55 -14.37
C ILE A 97 5.81 -12.91 -13.05
N LEU A 98 5.08 -12.94 -11.93
CA LEU A 98 5.63 -13.20 -10.61
C LEU A 98 5.88 -14.68 -10.32
N SER A 99 5.52 -15.58 -11.24
CA SER A 99 5.69 -17.03 -11.06
C SER A 99 7.13 -17.40 -10.68
N GLY A 100 7.26 -18.26 -9.65
CA GLY A 100 8.55 -18.68 -9.10
C GLY A 100 9.24 -17.64 -8.21
N SER A 101 8.62 -16.50 -7.93
CA SER A 101 9.09 -15.55 -6.91
C SER A 101 8.39 -15.80 -5.57
N ALA A 102 8.93 -15.21 -4.49
CA ALA A 102 8.30 -15.20 -3.17
C ALA A 102 7.43 -13.96 -2.92
N ILE A 103 7.21 -13.12 -3.93
CA ILE A 103 6.49 -11.86 -3.83
C ILE A 103 5.01 -12.11 -3.53
N ARG A 104 4.49 -11.46 -2.52
CA ARG A 104 3.07 -11.46 -2.19
C ARG A 104 2.36 -10.38 -2.97
N TYR A 105 1.47 -10.76 -3.87
CA TYR A 105 0.76 -9.84 -4.75
C TYR A 105 -0.65 -9.52 -4.24
N LEU A 106 -0.96 -8.22 -4.18
CA LEU A 106 -2.21 -7.63 -3.69
C LEU A 106 -2.76 -6.65 -4.75
N PRO A 107 -3.49 -7.11 -5.77
CA PRO A 107 -4.06 -6.22 -6.79
C PRO A 107 -5.12 -5.28 -6.21
N PHE A 108 -5.42 -4.17 -6.90
CA PHE A 108 -6.52 -3.28 -6.55
C PHE A 108 -7.88 -3.98 -6.72
N ALA A 109 -8.71 -3.93 -5.67
CA ALA A 109 -10.12 -4.28 -5.76
C ALA A 109 -10.95 -3.03 -6.11
N GLY A 110 -11.97 -3.18 -6.95
CA GLY A 110 -12.75 -2.09 -7.53
C GLY A 110 -12.20 -1.62 -8.87
N ARG A 111 -12.48 -0.38 -9.24
CA ARG A 111 -12.03 0.25 -10.50
C ARG A 111 -11.18 1.49 -10.18
N PRO A 112 -9.87 1.34 -9.96
CA PRO A 112 -8.99 2.50 -9.77
C PRO A 112 -8.91 3.31 -11.06
N CYS A 113 -8.96 4.63 -10.95
CA CYS A 113 -8.87 5.54 -12.08
C CYS A 113 -8.19 6.86 -11.72
N GLY A 114 -7.68 7.55 -12.74
CA GLY A 114 -7.07 8.87 -12.60
C GLY A 114 -5.68 8.88 -11.95
N HIS A 115 -5.15 10.10 -11.82
CA HIS A 115 -3.92 10.38 -11.08
C HIS A 115 -4.02 11.79 -10.46
N PRO A 116 -4.04 11.95 -9.14
CA PRO A 116 -4.00 10.91 -8.10
C PRO A 116 -5.13 9.89 -8.24
N THR A 117 -4.80 8.64 -7.94
CA THR A 117 -5.75 7.53 -8.12
C THR A 117 -6.94 7.64 -7.16
N VAL A 118 -8.15 7.57 -7.71
CA VAL A 118 -9.41 7.42 -6.97
C VAL A 118 -10.01 6.04 -7.24
N LEU A 119 -11.04 5.66 -6.51
CA LEU A 119 -11.65 4.34 -6.61
C LEU A 119 -13.14 4.47 -6.93
N ASP A 120 -13.56 3.88 -8.05
CA ASP A 120 -14.94 3.61 -8.36
C ASP A 120 -15.29 2.15 -8.02
N GLY A 121 -16.56 1.89 -7.82
CA GLY A 121 -17.08 0.55 -7.59
C GLY A 121 -17.89 0.41 -6.31
N ALA A 122 -19.00 -0.33 -6.45
CA ALA A 122 -19.85 -0.66 -5.31
C ALA A 122 -19.27 -1.79 -4.45
N PRO A 123 -19.65 -1.92 -3.15
CA PRO A 123 -19.15 -2.98 -2.29
C PRO A 123 -19.33 -4.39 -2.84
N ALA A 124 -20.42 -4.67 -3.54
CA ALA A 124 -20.67 -5.98 -4.16
C ALA A 124 -19.67 -6.30 -5.29
N GLU A 125 -19.25 -5.31 -6.07
CA GLU A 125 -18.23 -5.45 -7.11
C GLU A 125 -16.86 -5.69 -6.49
N VAL A 126 -16.50 -4.90 -5.47
CA VAL A 126 -15.25 -5.08 -4.71
C VAL A 126 -15.17 -6.47 -4.11
N GLU A 127 -16.25 -6.97 -3.50
CA GLU A 127 -16.33 -8.32 -2.94
C GLU A 127 -16.14 -9.40 -4.02
N ALA A 128 -16.74 -9.22 -5.22
CA ALA A 128 -16.58 -10.13 -6.33
C ALA A 128 -15.13 -10.17 -6.85
N HIS A 129 -14.47 -9.01 -6.99
CA HIS A 129 -13.05 -8.93 -7.34
C HIS A 129 -12.18 -9.67 -6.31
N CYS A 130 -12.41 -9.46 -5.02
CA CYS A 130 -11.68 -10.13 -3.95
C CYS A 130 -11.81 -11.65 -4.02
N ARG A 131 -13.00 -12.18 -4.27
CA ARG A 131 -13.22 -13.63 -4.47
C ARG A 131 -12.46 -14.15 -5.69
N ALA A 132 -12.47 -13.41 -6.80
CA ALA A 132 -11.74 -13.77 -8.00
C ALA A 132 -10.21 -13.80 -7.75
N PHE A 133 -9.67 -12.79 -7.09
CA PHE A 133 -8.25 -12.72 -6.75
C PHE A 133 -7.82 -13.83 -5.77
N ALA A 134 -8.66 -14.16 -4.79
CA ALA A 134 -8.43 -15.29 -3.91
C ALA A 134 -8.39 -16.63 -4.69
N ALA A 135 -9.32 -16.83 -5.62
CA ALA A 135 -9.34 -18.02 -6.48
C ALA A 135 -8.15 -18.11 -7.44
N MET A 136 -7.58 -16.97 -7.86
CA MET A 136 -6.36 -16.90 -8.67
C MET A 136 -5.08 -17.18 -7.86
N GLY A 137 -5.14 -17.14 -6.53
CA GLY A 137 -3.99 -17.33 -5.65
C GLY A 137 -3.22 -16.04 -5.31
N CYS A 138 -3.83 -14.87 -5.43
CA CYS A 138 -3.28 -13.64 -4.88
C CYS A 138 -3.12 -13.75 -3.36
N ALA A 139 -2.16 -13.02 -2.78
CA ALA A 139 -1.90 -13.05 -1.36
C ALA A 139 -2.87 -12.17 -0.54
N GLY A 140 -3.60 -11.30 -1.22
CA GLY A 140 -4.54 -10.38 -0.61
C GLY A 140 -5.03 -9.36 -1.63
N VAL A 141 -5.48 -8.21 -1.13
CA VAL A 141 -5.98 -7.10 -1.95
C VAL A 141 -5.51 -5.76 -1.40
N ASP A 142 -5.35 -4.80 -2.29
CA ASP A 142 -5.19 -3.39 -2.00
C ASP A 142 -6.52 -2.66 -2.25
N ILE A 143 -6.94 -1.79 -1.33
CA ILE A 143 -8.19 -1.03 -1.45
C ILE A 143 -7.98 0.45 -1.13
N LEU A 144 -8.35 1.32 -2.07
CA LEU A 144 -8.30 2.79 -1.91
C LEU A 144 -9.59 3.31 -1.25
N ALA A 145 -10.00 2.72 -0.12
CA ALA A 145 -11.30 2.92 0.49
C ALA A 145 -11.63 4.41 0.74
N TYR A 146 -10.70 5.19 1.31
CA TYR A 146 -10.91 6.62 1.56
C TYR A 146 -10.70 7.52 0.33
N ARG A 147 -10.50 6.93 -0.84
CA ARG A 147 -10.51 7.61 -2.14
C ARG A 147 -11.70 7.17 -3.01
N ALA A 148 -12.66 6.46 -2.42
CA ALA A 148 -13.87 6.03 -3.10
C ALA A 148 -14.74 7.23 -3.48
N THR A 149 -15.37 7.14 -4.66
CA THR A 149 -16.26 8.17 -5.22
C THR A 149 -17.73 7.77 -5.13
N GLU A 150 -18.04 6.47 -5.00
CA GLU A 150 -19.39 5.92 -5.13
C GLU A 150 -19.87 5.18 -3.86
N ALA A 151 -18.99 4.92 -2.89
CA ALA A 151 -19.33 4.08 -1.73
C ALA A 151 -18.69 4.59 -0.43
N GLU A 152 -19.30 4.21 0.69
CA GLU A 152 -18.73 4.47 2.01
C GLU A 152 -17.44 3.66 2.23
N PRO A 153 -16.35 4.28 2.70
CA PRO A 153 -15.05 3.64 2.82
C PRO A 153 -15.06 2.33 3.60
N LEU A 154 -15.73 2.29 4.74
CA LEU A 154 -15.72 1.11 5.61
C LEU A 154 -16.53 -0.06 5.04
N ASP A 155 -17.57 0.22 4.23
CA ASP A 155 -18.32 -0.81 3.52
C ASP A 155 -17.46 -1.53 2.49
N LEU A 156 -16.53 -0.79 1.84
CA LEU A 156 -15.57 -1.36 0.90
C LEU A 156 -14.54 -2.25 1.61
N VAL A 157 -14.01 -1.82 2.76
CA VAL A 157 -13.08 -2.64 3.56
C VAL A 157 -13.77 -3.91 4.04
N ALA A 158 -15.00 -3.82 4.54
CA ALA A 158 -15.79 -4.99 4.94
C ALA A 158 -16.10 -5.93 3.76
N ALA A 159 -16.35 -5.37 2.57
CA ALA A 159 -16.54 -6.14 1.35
C ALA A 159 -15.27 -6.91 0.95
N CYS A 160 -14.08 -6.25 1.04
CA CYS A 160 -12.81 -6.93 0.84
C CYS A 160 -12.66 -8.13 1.79
N ARG A 161 -12.95 -7.96 3.07
CA ARG A 161 -12.83 -9.03 4.06
C ARG A 161 -13.81 -10.17 3.82
N ARG A 162 -15.04 -9.90 3.36
CA ARG A 162 -16.00 -10.95 2.98
C ARG A 162 -15.56 -11.72 1.74
N GLY A 163 -14.96 -11.02 0.76
CA GLY A 163 -14.48 -11.64 -0.48
C GLY A 163 -13.13 -12.35 -0.34
N PHE A 164 -12.29 -11.89 0.57
CA PHE A 164 -10.93 -12.41 0.79
C PHE A 164 -10.73 -12.82 2.26
N SER A 165 -11.07 -14.07 2.55
CA SER A 165 -10.95 -14.62 3.92
C SER A 165 -9.47 -14.80 4.34
N PRO A 166 -9.17 -14.81 5.67
CA PRO A 166 -7.83 -15.16 6.14
C PRO A 166 -7.36 -16.54 5.62
N PRO A 167 -6.06 -16.71 5.32
CA PRO A 167 -4.95 -15.80 5.65
C PRO A 167 -4.69 -14.67 4.64
N GLY A 168 -5.63 -14.37 3.75
CA GLY A 168 -5.48 -13.29 2.79
C GLY A 168 -5.44 -11.90 3.44
N THR A 169 -4.53 -11.07 2.96
CA THR A 169 -4.24 -9.74 3.51
C THR A 169 -5.11 -8.66 2.86
N VAL A 170 -5.82 -7.87 3.65
CA VAL A 170 -6.53 -6.66 3.21
C VAL A 170 -5.72 -5.44 3.61
N VAL A 171 -5.19 -4.71 2.64
CA VAL A 171 -4.46 -3.46 2.85
C VAL A 171 -5.32 -2.28 2.46
N VAL A 172 -5.41 -1.27 3.32
CA VAL A 172 -6.09 -0.01 3.00
C VAL A 172 -5.04 1.04 2.66
N ALA A 173 -5.00 1.43 1.39
CA ALA A 173 -4.09 2.46 0.91
C ALA A 173 -4.81 3.80 0.67
N GLY A 174 -4.03 4.88 0.80
CA GLY A 174 -4.48 6.23 0.51
C GLY A 174 -5.38 6.87 1.56
N SER A 175 -5.10 8.15 1.82
CA SER A 175 -5.91 9.04 2.67
C SER A 175 -6.13 8.59 4.13
N ILE A 176 -5.34 7.67 4.67
CA ILE A 176 -5.28 7.43 6.12
C ILE A 176 -4.45 8.55 6.75
N ASN A 177 -5.07 9.35 7.62
CA ASN A 177 -4.46 10.57 8.15
C ASN A 177 -4.85 10.89 9.60
N SER A 178 -5.44 9.95 10.33
CA SER A 178 -5.82 10.13 11.73
C SER A 178 -5.91 8.78 12.46
N ALA A 179 -5.80 8.82 13.79
CA ALA A 179 -6.02 7.67 14.68
C ALA A 179 -7.40 7.04 14.48
N ASP A 180 -8.45 7.87 14.32
CA ASP A 180 -9.83 7.39 14.10
C ASP A 180 -9.93 6.54 12.82
N ARG A 181 -9.26 6.96 11.72
CA ARG A 181 -9.26 6.17 10.49
C ARG A 181 -8.50 4.85 10.65
N ILE A 182 -7.39 4.84 11.39
CA ILE A 182 -6.66 3.60 11.71
C ILE A 182 -7.57 2.63 12.48
N ALA A 183 -8.22 3.10 13.54
CA ALA A 183 -9.14 2.30 14.33
C ALA A 183 -10.34 1.79 13.50
N ALA A 184 -10.92 2.66 12.67
CA ALA A 184 -12.07 2.33 11.84
C ALA A 184 -11.76 1.26 10.78
N VAL A 185 -10.65 1.38 10.04
CA VAL A 185 -10.30 0.36 9.03
C VAL A 185 -9.95 -0.98 9.68
N ARG A 186 -9.31 -0.97 10.84
CA ARG A 186 -9.08 -2.19 11.61
C ARG A 186 -10.39 -2.87 12.01
N ALA A 187 -11.33 -2.12 12.59
CA ALA A 187 -12.65 -2.63 12.97
C ALA A 187 -13.42 -3.19 11.77
N ALA A 188 -13.23 -2.62 10.58
CA ALA A 188 -13.83 -3.10 9.33
C ALA A 188 -13.13 -4.34 8.74
N GLY A 189 -11.98 -4.78 9.30
CA GLY A 189 -11.30 -6.01 8.93
C GLY A 189 -10.03 -5.87 8.10
N ALA A 190 -9.40 -4.69 8.06
CA ALA A 190 -8.08 -4.50 7.46
C ALA A 190 -6.97 -5.15 8.30
N ASP A 191 -5.97 -5.71 7.62
CA ASP A 191 -4.75 -6.28 8.23
C ASP A 191 -3.60 -5.27 8.23
N ALA A 192 -3.57 -4.38 7.24
CA ALA A 192 -2.55 -3.35 7.11
C ALA A 192 -3.13 -2.07 6.50
N PHE A 193 -2.38 -0.99 6.66
CA PHE A 193 -2.69 0.29 6.01
C PHE A 193 -1.42 1.05 5.63
N THR A 194 -1.56 2.01 4.71
CA THR A 194 -0.44 2.81 4.24
C THR A 194 -0.60 4.28 4.62
N ILE A 195 0.51 4.94 5.02
CA ILE A 195 0.60 6.39 5.15
C ILE A 195 1.91 6.87 4.49
N GLY A 196 1.80 7.86 3.63
CA GLY A 196 2.94 8.58 3.04
C GLY A 196 2.82 10.07 3.28
N THR A 197 2.08 10.78 2.42
CA THR A 197 1.94 12.24 2.42
C THR A 197 1.60 12.82 3.80
N ALA A 198 0.68 12.22 4.55
CA ALA A 198 0.26 12.72 5.85
C ALA A 198 1.41 12.79 6.88
N ALA A 199 2.32 11.81 6.84
CA ALA A 199 3.51 11.82 7.70
C ALA A 199 4.60 12.77 7.16
N ILE A 200 4.88 12.73 5.85
CA ILE A 200 5.94 13.52 5.23
C ILE A 200 5.66 15.01 5.34
N GLU A 201 4.41 15.43 5.17
CA GLU A 201 3.98 16.84 5.24
C GLU A 201 3.52 17.26 6.64
N ALA A 202 3.74 16.42 7.65
CA ALA A 202 3.52 16.72 9.06
C ALA A 202 2.08 17.12 9.43
N PHE A 203 1.07 16.59 8.73
CA PHE A 203 -0.34 16.85 9.09
C PHE A 203 -1.07 15.65 9.70
N TYR A 204 -0.43 14.49 9.86
CA TYR A 204 -1.03 13.39 10.61
C TYR A 204 -1.25 13.76 12.09
N ALA A 205 -0.21 14.30 12.74
CA ALA A 205 -0.26 14.82 14.11
C ALA A 205 0.17 16.30 14.10
N PRO A 206 -0.76 17.25 13.84
CA PRO A 206 -0.43 18.67 13.76
C PRO A 206 0.23 19.15 15.06
N GLY A 207 1.35 19.86 14.92
CA GLY A 207 2.13 20.36 16.06
C GLY A 207 3.09 19.35 16.72
N ALA A 208 3.07 18.07 16.36
CA ALA A 208 4.02 17.09 16.89
C ALA A 208 5.46 17.31 16.39
N GLY A 209 5.66 17.99 15.26
CA GLY A 209 6.96 18.27 14.69
C GLY A 209 7.29 17.49 13.41
N PRO A 210 8.58 17.28 13.09
CA PRO A 210 9.02 16.71 11.83
C PRO A 210 8.65 15.22 11.69
N LEU A 211 8.98 14.63 10.53
CA LEU A 211 8.63 13.26 10.14
C LEU A 211 8.82 12.22 11.27
N GLU A 212 9.93 12.26 11.99
CA GLU A 212 10.17 11.29 13.08
C GLU A 212 9.08 11.34 14.16
N ALA A 213 8.62 12.54 14.52
CA ALA A 213 7.55 12.71 15.49
C ALA A 213 6.19 12.24 14.93
N GLN A 214 5.93 12.48 13.65
CA GLN A 214 4.74 11.96 12.96
C GLN A 214 4.69 10.42 12.97
N LEU A 215 5.81 9.78 12.61
CA LEU A 215 5.91 8.33 12.60
C LEU A 215 5.76 7.73 14.01
N LYS A 216 6.30 8.39 15.05
CA LYS A 216 6.10 7.99 16.45
C LYS A 216 4.62 8.07 16.86
N ALA A 217 3.90 9.11 16.43
CA ALA A 217 2.47 9.26 16.69
C ALA A 217 1.68 8.12 16.01
N ILE A 218 1.92 7.84 14.72
CA ILE A 218 1.29 6.74 14.00
C ILE A 218 1.52 5.40 14.71
N LEU A 219 2.77 5.11 15.11
CA LEU A 219 3.09 3.88 15.83
C LEU A 219 2.40 3.78 17.20
N ALA A 220 2.18 4.91 17.88
CA ALA A 220 1.42 4.94 19.12
C ALA A 220 -0.05 4.60 18.88
N ASP A 221 -0.67 5.19 17.84
CA ASP A 221 -2.05 4.94 17.47
C ASP A 221 -2.28 3.50 16.99
N CYS A 222 -1.30 2.90 16.28
CA CYS A 222 -1.35 1.47 15.94
C CYS A 222 -1.46 0.58 17.18
N ARG A 223 -0.68 0.87 18.24
CA ARG A 223 -0.72 0.12 19.51
C ARG A 223 -2.02 0.35 20.28
N ALA A 224 -2.52 1.59 20.29
CA ALA A 224 -3.77 1.93 20.97
C ALA A 224 -5.00 1.28 20.31
N ALA A 225 -4.90 0.97 19.01
CA ALA A 225 -5.94 0.26 18.29
C ALA A 225 -5.87 -1.27 18.47
N GLU A 226 -4.85 -1.83 19.13
CA GLU A 226 -4.76 -3.28 19.48
C GLU A 226 -5.69 -3.69 20.61
#